data_2de6e72b6a675dba63ecac9acfc1d85e
#
_entry.id   2de6e72b6a675dba63ecac9acfc1d85e
#
_cell.length_a   1.000
_cell.length_b   1.000
_cell.length_c   1.000
_cell.angle_alpha   90.00
_cell.angle_beta   90.00
_cell.angle_gamma   90.00
#
_symmetry.space_group_name_H-M   'P 1'
#
loop_
_entity.id
_entity.type
_entity.pdbx_description
1 polymer ?
#
loop_
_entity_poly.entity_id
_entity_poly.type
_entity_poly.pdbx_seq_one_letter_code
_entity_poly.pdbx_strand_id
1 'polypeptide(L)'
;MNSKKKGLFISFEGPEASGKSTQIKLISRYLRTHKIKHIITREPGGTKISEKIRNIILDNKDISPTEEVLLLMSSRLNHINNIILPALLKGKVVISD
;
A
#
# COMPACT_ATOMS: atom_id res chain seq x y z
N MET A 1 30.19 -3.60 -3.12
CA MET A 1 29.66 -3.32 -2.95
C MET A 1 28.70 -3.13 -2.47
N ASN A 2 28.40 -2.97 -2.31
CA ASN A 2 27.44 -2.66 -1.83
C ASN A 2 26.30 -3.42 -1.59
N SER A 3 26.15 -3.96 -0.85
CA SER A 3 25.00 -4.72 -0.44
C SER A 3 23.89 -3.80 -0.02
N LYS A 4 23.23 -3.28 -1.00
CA LYS A 4 21.97 -2.63 -0.71
C LYS A 4 21.02 -3.70 -0.25
N LYS A 5 20.52 -3.57 0.97
CA LYS A 5 19.46 -4.41 1.43
C LYS A 5 18.27 -4.25 0.48
N LYS A 6 17.75 -5.36 -0.01
CA LYS A 6 16.55 -5.33 -0.80
C LYS A 6 15.37 -5.03 0.10
N GLY A 7 14.44 -4.23 -0.38
CA GLY A 7 13.18 -4.01 0.31
C GLY A 7 12.31 -5.25 0.26
N LEU A 8 11.32 -5.27 1.11
CA LEU A 8 10.34 -6.36 1.16
C LEU A 8 8.95 -5.77 1.11
N PHE A 9 8.12 -6.31 0.23
CA PHE A 9 6.72 -5.91 0.13
C PHE A 9 5.84 -6.97 0.78
N ILE A 10 5.02 -6.53 1.75
CA ILE A 10 4.08 -7.41 2.44
C ILE A 10 2.68 -6.86 2.23
N SER A 11 1.80 -7.68 1.66
CA SER A 11 0.40 -7.31 1.44
C SER A 11 -0.48 -8.09 2.41
N PHE A 12 -1.40 -7.39 3.04
CA PHE A 12 -2.41 -7.99 3.89
C PHE A 12 -3.74 -7.91 3.19
N GLU A 13 -4.38 -9.05 3.01
CA GLU A 13 -5.67 -9.13 2.35
C GLU A 13 -6.69 -9.75 3.30
N GLY A 14 -7.93 -9.39 3.09
CA GLY A 14 -9.03 -9.89 3.89
C GLY A 14 -10.07 -8.81 4.14
N PRO A 15 -11.27 -9.22 4.53
CA PRO A 15 -12.34 -8.25 4.81
C PRO A 15 -12.05 -7.45 6.07
N GLU A 16 -12.79 -6.36 6.23
CA GLU A 16 -12.79 -5.60 7.46
C GLU A 16 -13.09 -6.53 8.64
N ALA A 17 -12.55 -6.20 9.79
CA ALA A 17 -12.75 -6.97 11.03
C ALA A 17 -12.14 -8.39 11.00
N SER A 18 -11.20 -8.65 10.11
CA SER A 18 -10.51 -9.95 10.05
C SER A 18 -9.26 -10.01 10.95
N GLY A 19 -9.01 -8.97 11.76
CA GLY A 19 -7.79 -8.89 12.57
C GLY A 19 -6.60 -8.30 11.82
N LYS A 20 -6.81 -7.88 10.59
CA LYS A 20 -5.77 -7.33 9.73
C LYS A 20 -5.06 -6.12 10.36
N SER A 21 -5.83 -5.17 10.90
CA SER A 21 -5.27 -3.98 11.54
C SER A 21 -4.38 -4.34 12.73
N THR A 22 -4.80 -5.32 13.51
CA THR A 22 -4.03 -5.77 14.67
C THR A 22 -2.72 -6.39 14.23
N GLN A 23 -2.77 -7.23 13.20
CA GLN A 23 -1.57 -7.88 12.65
C GLN A 23 -0.58 -6.84 12.12
N ILE A 24 -1.08 -5.84 11.39
CA ILE A 24 -0.23 -4.77 10.86
C ILE A 24 0.46 -4.01 11.99
N LYS A 25 -0.28 -3.69 13.06
CA LYS A 25 0.29 -3.00 14.22
C LYS A 25 1.39 -3.83 14.89
N LEU A 26 1.18 -5.14 15.03
CA LEU A 26 2.16 -6.02 15.64
C LEU A 26 3.44 -6.11 14.80
N ILE A 27 3.29 -6.25 13.49
CA ILE A 27 4.44 -6.30 12.59
C ILE A 27 5.19 -4.98 12.60
N SER A 28 4.48 -3.86 12.56
CA SER A 28 5.10 -2.54 12.62
C SER A 28 5.92 -2.36 13.90
N ARG A 29 5.35 -2.80 15.03
CA ARG A 29 6.06 -2.75 16.32
C ARG A 29 7.32 -3.60 16.28
N TYR A 30 7.23 -4.81 15.73
CA TYR A 30 8.37 -5.70 15.60
C TYR A 30 9.47 -5.04 14.77
N LEU A 31 9.12 -4.50 13.61
CA LEU A 31 10.08 -3.85 12.73
C LEU A 31 10.74 -2.64 13.40
N ARG A 32 9.96 -1.84 14.11
CA ARG A 32 10.48 -0.68 14.83
C ARG A 32 11.44 -1.10 15.94
N THR A 33 11.07 -2.14 16.69
CA THR A 33 11.90 -2.65 17.78
C THR A 33 13.24 -3.15 17.25
N HIS A 34 13.25 -3.74 16.05
CA HIS A 34 14.48 -4.24 15.43
C HIS A 34 15.15 -3.20 14.53
N LYS A 35 14.71 -1.94 14.61
CA LYS A 35 15.27 -0.81 13.86
C LYS A 35 15.24 -1.04 12.35
N ILE A 36 14.21 -1.71 11.86
CA ILE A 36 14.00 -1.95 10.43
C ILE A 36 13.08 -0.85 9.90
N LYS A 37 13.58 -0.08 8.94
CA LYS A 37 12.80 0.99 8.35
C LYS A 37 11.65 0.41 7.52
N HIS A 38 10.47 0.94 7.72
CA HIS A 38 9.28 0.46 7.03
C HIS A 38 8.27 1.58 6.85
N ILE A 39 7.36 1.38 5.91
CA ILE A 39 6.20 2.23 5.74
C ILE A 39 4.95 1.36 5.71
N ILE A 40 3.84 1.97 6.10
CA ILE A 40 2.53 1.34 6.01
C ILE A 40 1.73 2.15 5.00
N THR A 41 1.13 1.48 4.03
CA THR A 41 0.33 2.13 3.01
C THR A 41 -0.93 1.30 2.75
N ARG A 42 -1.76 1.73 1.82
CA ARG A 42 -3.00 1.02 1.51
C ARG A 42 -3.36 1.12 0.04
N GLU A 43 -4.18 0.18 -0.42
CA GLU A 43 -4.72 0.19 -1.78
C GLU A 43 -6.23 -0.03 -1.77
N PRO A 44 -6.98 0.66 -2.61
CA PRO A 44 -6.54 1.81 -3.41
C PRO A 44 -6.29 3.02 -2.52
N GLY A 45 -5.23 3.76 -2.83
CA GLY A 45 -4.85 4.93 -2.04
C GLY A 45 -3.35 5.04 -1.91
N GLY A 46 -2.91 5.71 -0.85
CA GLY A 46 -1.50 5.85 -0.52
C GLY A 46 -0.84 7.10 -1.09
N THR A 47 -1.34 7.67 -2.16
CA THR A 47 -0.88 8.95 -2.70
C THR A 47 -2.07 9.89 -2.79
N LYS A 48 -1.80 11.17 -3.00
CA LYS A 48 -2.86 12.17 -3.15
C LYS A 48 -3.79 11.80 -4.31
N ILE A 49 -3.22 11.42 -5.45
CA ILE A 49 -4.00 11.04 -6.63
C ILE A 49 -4.76 9.74 -6.35
N SER A 50 -4.09 8.74 -5.80
CA SER A 50 -4.72 7.45 -5.50
C SER A 50 -5.84 7.57 -4.48
N GLU A 51 -5.71 8.48 -3.49
CA GLU A 51 -6.79 8.72 -2.53
C GLU A 51 -7.99 9.38 -3.20
N LYS A 52 -7.76 10.27 -4.15
CA LYS A 52 -8.85 10.87 -4.91
C LYS A 52 -9.59 9.82 -5.74
N ILE A 53 -8.84 8.92 -6.37
CA ILE A 53 -9.43 7.83 -7.15
C ILE A 53 -10.25 6.93 -6.24
N ARG A 54 -9.73 6.61 -5.05
CA ARG A 54 -10.45 5.82 -4.05
C ARG A 54 -11.81 6.47 -3.76
N ASN A 55 -11.83 7.78 -3.52
CA ASN A 55 -13.05 8.49 -3.22
C ASN A 55 -14.04 8.47 -4.38
N ILE A 56 -13.53 8.58 -5.61
CA ILE A 56 -14.39 8.49 -6.80
C ILE A 56 -15.07 7.12 -6.84
N ILE A 57 -14.33 6.06 -6.61
CA ILE A 57 -14.88 4.70 -6.64
C ILE A 57 -15.92 4.51 -5.54
N LEU A 58 -15.63 4.98 -4.32
CA LEU A 58 -16.51 4.78 -3.18
C LEU A 58 -17.78 5.63 -3.24
N ASP A 59 -17.68 6.83 -3.80
CA ASP A 59 -18.76 7.81 -3.74
C ASP A 59 -19.69 7.80 -4.97
N ASN A 60 -19.33 7.09 -6.03
CA ASN A 60 -20.09 7.10 -7.27
C ASN A 60 -20.65 5.73 -7.59
N LYS A 61 -22.00 5.66 -7.71
CA LYS A 61 -22.68 4.41 -8.05
C LYS A 61 -22.83 4.21 -9.56
N ASP A 62 -22.52 5.27 -10.33
CA ASP A 62 -22.70 5.25 -11.78
C ASP A 62 -21.47 4.78 -12.54
N ILE A 63 -20.45 4.31 -11.82
CA ILE A 63 -19.23 3.80 -12.44
C ILE A 63 -19.46 2.37 -12.90
N SER A 64 -19.19 2.11 -14.18
CA SER A 64 -19.29 0.75 -14.71
C SER A 64 -18.16 -0.13 -14.14
N PRO A 65 -18.32 -1.46 -14.14
CA PRO A 65 -17.23 -2.34 -13.69
C PRO A 65 -15.93 -2.13 -14.49
N THR A 66 -16.03 -1.85 -15.78
CA THR A 66 -14.84 -1.57 -16.60
C THR A 66 -14.14 -0.29 -16.16
N GLU A 67 -14.91 0.76 -15.91
CA GLU A 67 -14.34 2.01 -15.42
C GLU A 67 -13.69 1.84 -14.07
N GLU A 68 -14.30 1.06 -13.18
CA GLU A 68 -13.72 0.80 -11.87
C GLU A 68 -12.36 0.11 -11.98
N VAL A 69 -12.25 -0.90 -12.86
CA VAL A 69 -10.97 -1.60 -13.08
C VAL A 69 -9.91 -0.63 -13.58
N LEU A 70 -10.26 0.23 -14.55
CA LEU A 70 -9.32 1.21 -15.07
C LEU A 70 -8.87 2.21 -14.02
N LEU A 71 -9.78 2.65 -13.17
CA LEU A 71 -9.46 3.55 -12.07
C LEU A 71 -8.54 2.87 -11.05
N LEU A 72 -8.83 1.62 -10.70
CA LEU A 72 -7.99 0.86 -9.78
C LEU A 72 -6.59 0.66 -10.33
N MET A 73 -6.46 0.36 -11.62
CA MET A 73 -5.16 0.20 -12.25
C MET A 73 -4.37 1.50 -12.23
N SER A 74 -5.03 2.61 -12.53
CA SER A 74 -4.41 3.92 -12.49
C SER A 74 -3.94 4.28 -11.08
N SER A 75 -4.78 4.04 -10.09
CA SER A 75 -4.45 4.25 -8.69
C SER A 75 -3.24 3.43 -8.27
N ARG A 76 -3.23 2.15 -8.63
CA ARG A 76 -2.12 1.26 -8.28
C ARG A 76 -0.82 1.69 -8.93
N LEU A 77 -0.86 2.06 -10.21
CA LEU A 77 0.34 2.51 -10.90
C LEU A 77 0.92 3.75 -10.25
N ASN A 78 0.08 4.70 -9.89
CA ASN A 78 0.53 5.91 -9.22
C ASN A 78 1.14 5.60 -7.85
N HIS A 79 0.51 4.71 -7.10
CA HIS A 79 0.96 4.28 -5.79
C HIS A 79 2.31 3.55 -5.88
N ILE A 80 2.43 2.63 -6.84
CA ILE A 80 3.67 1.88 -7.04
C ILE A 80 4.82 2.83 -7.38
N ASN A 81 4.60 3.73 -8.33
CA ASN A 81 5.66 4.61 -8.81
C ASN A 81 6.12 5.63 -7.78
N ASN A 82 5.21 6.10 -6.92
CA ASN A 82 5.51 7.22 -6.04
C ASN A 82 5.76 6.83 -4.58
N ILE A 83 5.30 5.67 -4.15
CA ILE A 83 5.44 5.25 -2.75
C ILE A 83 6.16 3.91 -2.65
N ILE A 84 5.62 2.87 -3.28
CA ILE A 84 6.11 1.51 -3.06
C ILE A 84 7.50 1.31 -3.63
N LEU A 85 7.68 1.58 -4.91
CA LEU A 85 8.96 1.35 -5.56
C LEU A 85 10.09 2.19 -4.96
N PRO A 86 9.91 3.50 -4.71
CA PRO A 86 10.97 4.28 -4.06
C PRO A 86 11.36 3.73 -2.69
N ALA A 87 10.38 3.28 -1.90
CA ALA A 87 10.67 2.71 -0.58
C ALA A 87 11.44 1.40 -0.69
N LEU A 88 11.04 0.53 -1.62
CA LEU A 88 11.72 -0.74 -1.85
C LEU A 88 13.16 -0.52 -2.32
N LEU A 89 13.37 0.46 -3.19
CA LEU A 89 14.71 0.79 -3.69
C LEU A 89 15.63 1.31 -2.58
N LYS A 90 15.05 1.87 -1.53
CA LYS A 90 15.80 2.32 -0.36
C LYS A 90 15.98 1.21 0.67
N GLY A 91 15.55 0.00 0.38
CA GLY A 91 15.68 -1.13 1.27
C GLY A 91 14.65 -1.19 2.38
N LYS A 92 13.58 -0.42 2.29
CA LYS A 92 12.54 -0.42 3.32
C LYS A 92 11.57 -1.58 3.14
N VAL A 93 10.94 -1.97 4.26
CA VAL A 93 9.80 -2.87 4.21
C VAL A 93 8.55 -2.05 3.94
N VAL A 94 7.75 -2.47 2.99
CA VAL A 94 6.47 -1.83 2.66
C VAL A 94 5.34 -2.77 3.06
N ILE A 95 4.49 -2.30 3.95
CA ILE A 95 3.31 -3.05 4.39
C ILE A 95 2.09 -2.39 3.75
N SER A 96 1.36 -3.14 2.94
CA SER A 96 0.17 -2.65 2.28
C SER A 96 -1.07 -3.32 2.85
N ASP A 97 -1.99 -2.49 3.23
CA ASP A 97 -3.31 -2.92 3.71
C ASP A 97 -4.27 -3.12 2.55
#